data_68f4b182331ba39825dc3e2aa8b705a3
#
_entry.id   68f4b182331ba39825dc3e2aa8b705a3
#
_cell.length_a   1.000
_cell.length_b   1.000
_cell.length_c   1.000
_cell.angle_alpha   90.00
_cell.angle_beta   90.00
_cell.angle_gamma   90.00
#
_symmetry.space_group_name_H-M   'P 1'
#
loop_
_entity.id
_entity.type
_entity.pdbx_description
1 polymer ?
#
loop_
_entity_poly.entity_id
_entity_poly.type
_entity_poly.pdbx_seq_one_letter_code
_entity_poly.pdbx_strand_id
1 'polypeptide(L)'
;RQVADTIREMELTGLEQRPIGQLSGGQLQRVLLARAMVSRPEVLILDEPNTYIDRQFQEQLYQMLEKINSRCTLIVVTHDIASILHTAKHFTCVNHKVHCHAACDMPADQLERHLTLM
;
A
#
# COMPACT_ATOMS: atom_id res chain seq x y z
N ARG A 1 22.09 9.54 7.50
CA ARG A 1 20.99 10.06 8.33
C ARG A 1 19.61 9.65 7.76
N GLN A 2 19.33 9.93 6.50
CA GLN A 2 18.05 9.58 5.87
C GLN A 2 17.76 8.07 5.89
N VAL A 3 18.73 7.22 5.62
CA VAL A 3 18.58 5.76 5.66
C VAL A 3 18.22 5.29 7.06
N ALA A 4 18.92 5.76 8.09
CA ALA A 4 18.64 5.36 9.48
C ALA A 4 17.24 5.82 9.94
N ASP A 5 16.81 7.00 9.52
CA ASP A 5 15.46 7.49 9.82
C ASP A 5 14.40 6.64 9.13
N THR A 6 14.61 6.30 7.86
CA THR A 6 13.70 5.44 7.08
C THR A 6 13.61 4.02 7.68
N ILE A 7 14.72 3.44 8.11
CA ILE A 7 14.76 2.13 8.79
C ILE A 7 13.85 2.13 10.03
N ARG A 8 13.94 3.18 10.84
CA ARG A 8 13.09 3.32 12.04
C ARG A 8 11.61 3.52 11.67
N GLU A 9 11.34 4.39 10.72
CA GLU A 9 9.97 4.67 10.27
C GLU A 9 9.27 3.44 9.68
N MET A 10 10.02 2.57 9.01
CA MET A 10 9.51 1.33 8.40
C MET A 10 9.61 0.11 9.32
N GLU A 11 9.94 0.34 10.61
CA GLU A 11 10.03 -0.73 11.62
C GLU A 11 11.00 -1.85 11.21
N LEU A 12 12.16 -1.48 10.66
CA LEU A 12 13.21 -2.39 10.19
C LEU A 12 14.41 -2.45 11.12
N THR A 13 14.34 -1.78 12.27
CA THR A 13 15.42 -1.76 13.25
C THR A 13 15.77 -3.19 13.69
N GLY A 14 17.05 -3.53 13.70
CA GLY A 14 17.56 -4.86 14.02
C GLY A 14 17.64 -5.81 12.81
N LEU A 15 17.20 -5.38 11.62
CA LEU A 15 17.26 -6.18 10.40
C LEU A 15 18.34 -5.71 9.42
N GLU A 16 19.10 -4.67 9.77
CA GLU A 16 20.02 -3.95 8.87
C GLU A 16 21.11 -4.85 8.28
N GLN A 17 21.55 -5.85 9.05
CA GLN A 17 22.59 -6.79 8.64
C GLN A 17 22.05 -8.13 8.13
N ARG A 18 20.73 -8.31 8.10
CA ARG A 18 20.11 -9.55 7.66
C ARG A 18 20.03 -9.61 6.15
N PRO A 19 20.51 -10.68 5.50
CA PRO A 19 20.35 -10.89 4.07
C PRO A 19 18.88 -10.87 3.65
N ILE A 20 18.58 -10.28 2.49
CA ILE A 20 17.21 -10.16 1.95
C ILE A 20 16.52 -11.52 1.87
N GLY A 21 17.24 -12.58 1.46
CA GLY A 21 16.69 -13.94 1.36
C GLY A 21 16.26 -14.56 2.71
N GLN A 22 16.63 -13.95 3.84
CA GLN A 22 16.25 -14.40 5.19
C GLN A 22 15.12 -13.58 5.81
N LEU A 23 14.57 -12.63 5.06
CA LEU A 23 13.45 -11.81 5.52
C LEU A 23 12.12 -12.53 5.26
N SER A 24 11.14 -12.31 6.15
CA SER A 24 9.76 -12.71 5.89
C SER A 24 9.17 -11.89 4.73
N GLY A 25 8.05 -12.34 4.15
CA GLY A 25 7.36 -11.59 3.10
C GLY A 25 7.00 -10.17 3.53
N GLY A 26 6.48 -10.00 4.74
CA GLY A 26 6.15 -8.69 5.30
C GLY A 26 7.38 -7.82 5.55
N GLN A 27 8.48 -8.39 6.05
CA GLN A 27 9.73 -7.67 6.23
C GLN A 27 10.33 -7.23 4.90
N LEU A 28 10.32 -8.11 3.88
CA LEU A 28 10.77 -7.76 2.54
C LEU A 28 9.94 -6.62 1.94
N GLN A 29 8.62 -6.67 2.10
CA GLN A 29 7.74 -5.60 1.62
C GLN A 29 8.06 -4.26 2.27
N ARG A 30 8.32 -4.23 3.58
CA ARG A 30 8.76 -3.02 4.29
C ARG A 30 10.10 -2.50 3.77
N VAL A 31 11.03 -3.39 3.46
CA VAL A 31 12.33 -3.01 2.86
C VAL A 31 12.12 -2.36 1.48
N LEU A 32 11.24 -2.91 0.64
CA LEU A 32 10.92 -2.34 -0.66
C LEU A 32 10.26 -0.97 -0.53
N LEU A 33 9.33 -0.81 0.43
CA LEU A 33 8.75 0.49 0.75
C LEU A 33 9.80 1.48 1.27
N ALA A 34 10.67 1.04 2.18
CA ALA A 34 11.75 1.86 2.72
C ALA A 34 12.68 2.35 1.61
N ARG A 35 13.04 1.49 0.68
CA ARG A 35 13.85 1.83 -0.49
C ARG A 35 13.19 2.92 -1.35
N ALA A 36 11.88 2.84 -1.55
CA ALA A 36 11.15 3.86 -2.29
C ALA A 36 11.01 5.17 -1.52
N MET A 37 10.85 5.10 -0.19
CA MET A 37 10.60 6.24 0.67
C MET A 37 11.86 7.02 1.10
N VAL A 38 13.04 6.42 0.99
CA VAL A 38 14.30 7.07 1.42
C VAL A 38 14.59 8.37 0.67
N SER A 39 14.15 8.47 -0.58
CA SER A 39 14.27 9.69 -1.41
C SER A 39 13.20 10.75 -1.10
N ARG A 40 12.28 10.47 -0.19
CA ARG A 40 11.15 11.33 0.18
C ARG A 40 10.30 11.75 -1.03
N PRO A 41 9.72 10.81 -1.79
CA PRO A 41 8.95 11.12 -2.98
C PRO A 41 7.65 11.86 -2.62
N GLU A 42 7.18 12.70 -3.52
CA GLU A 42 5.86 13.32 -3.43
C GLU A 42 4.74 12.38 -3.86
N VAL A 43 5.06 11.46 -4.75
CA VAL A 43 4.13 10.42 -5.27
C VAL A 43 4.81 9.07 -5.21
N LEU A 44 4.11 8.09 -4.68
CA LEU A 44 4.52 6.69 -4.65
C LEU A 44 3.46 5.83 -5.35
N ILE A 45 3.91 5.04 -6.31
CA ILE A 45 3.06 4.10 -7.06
C ILE A 45 3.38 2.69 -6.58
N LEU A 46 2.38 1.98 -6.15
CA LEU A 46 2.47 0.59 -5.69
C LEU A 46 1.63 -0.31 -6.58
N ASP A 47 2.25 -1.33 -7.15
CA ASP A 47 1.58 -2.33 -7.98
C ASP A 47 1.45 -3.64 -7.20
N GLU A 48 0.21 -4.02 -6.89
CA GLU A 48 -0.14 -5.21 -6.11
C GLU A 48 0.69 -5.36 -4.83
N PRO A 49 0.72 -4.37 -3.93
CA PRO A 49 1.63 -4.35 -2.79
C PRO A 49 1.36 -5.43 -1.74
N ASN A 50 0.19 -6.05 -1.76
CA ASN A 50 -0.24 -7.12 -0.86
C ASN A 50 -0.05 -8.53 -1.42
N THR A 51 0.47 -8.67 -2.62
CA THR A 51 0.72 -9.96 -3.27
C THR A 51 1.69 -10.79 -2.47
N TYR A 52 1.99 -11.69 -2.05
CA TYR A 52 3.02 -12.42 -1.27
C TYR A 52 3.08 -12.07 0.23
N ILE A 53 2.06 -11.40 0.75
CA ILE A 53 1.96 -11.09 2.18
C ILE A 53 0.80 -11.88 2.78
N ASP A 54 1.07 -12.54 3.91
CA ASP A 54 0.04 -13.22 4.68
C ASP A 54 -1.02 -12.23 5.15
N ARG A 55 -2.26 -12.70 5.23
CA ARG A 55 -3.41 -11.89 5.63
C ARG A 55 -3.18 -11.14 6.95
N GLN A 56 -2.46 -11.74 7.87
CA GLN A 56 -2.09 -11.13 9.15
C GLN A 56 -1.23 -9.86 8.97
N PHE A 57 -0.38 -9.82 7.97
CA PHE A 57 0.50 -8.68 7.70
C PHE A 57 -0.10 -7.66 6.74
N GLN A 58 -1.19 -8.00 6.05
CA GLN A 58 -1.86 -7.05 5.15
C GLN A 58 -2.38 -5.82 5.89
N GLU A 59 -3.00 -6.02 7.05
CA GLU A 59 -3.49 -4.93 7.88
C GLU A 59 -2.36 -3.99 8.32
N GLN A 60 -1.22 -4.55 8.72
CA GLN A 60 -0.04 -3.76 9.08
C GLN A 60 0.51 -2.97 7.89
N LEU A 61 0.49 -3.54 6.68
CA LEU A 61 0.86 -2.85 5.45
C LEU A 61 -0.05 -1.65 5.22
N TYR A 62 -1.37 -1.80 5.31
CA TYR A 62 -2.30 -0.69 5.07
C TYR A 62 -2.18 0.40 6.12
N GLN A 63 -1.97 0.08 7.39
CA GLN A 63 -1.68 1.06 8.43
C GLN A 63 -0.40 1.85 8.13
N MET A 64 0.63 1.19 7.63
CA MET A 64 1.87 1.84 7.20
C MET A 64 1.64 2.74 5.99
N LEU A 65 0.84 2.31 5.01
CA LEU A 65 0.48 3.12 3.84
C LEU A 65 -0.33 4.37 4.25
N GLU A 66 -1.20 4.29 5.23
CA GLU A 66 -1.90 5.46 5.78
C GLU A 66 -0.93 6.48 6.36
N LYS A 67 0.07 6.03 7.12
CA LYS A 67 1.12 6.91 7.64
C LYS A 67 1.92 7.58 6.52
N ILE A 68 2.29 6.82 5.49
CA ILE A 68 2.99 7.35 4.31
C ILE A 68 2.11 8.37 3.58
N ASN A 69 0.81 8.10 3.45
CA ASN A 69 -0.12 8.99 2.75
C ASN A 69 -0.29 10.36 3.41
N SER A 70 0.06 10.51 4.68
CA SER A 70 0.05 11.82 5.35
C SER A 70 1.03 12.83 4.74
N ARG A 71 2.07 12.35 4.04
CA ARG A 71 3.15 13.15 3.46
C ARG A 71 3.47 12.85 1.99
N CYS A 72 2.85 11.83 1.42
CA CYS A 72 3.12 11.36 0.07
C CYS A 72 1.81 10.94 -0.58
N THR A 73 1.57 11.33 -1.82
CA THR A 73 0.44 10.83 -2.60
C THR A 73 0.66 9.37 -2.96
N LEU A 74 -0.28 8.50 -2.62
CA LEU A 74 -0.22 7.08 -2.96
C LEU A 74 -1.15 6.77 -4.13
N ILE A 75 -0.62 6.04 -5.10
CA ILE A 75 -1.38 5.38 -6.16
C ILE A 75 -1.18 3.89 -5.99
N VAL A 76 -2.23 3.17 -5.67
CA VAL A 76 -2.20 1.72 -5.46
C VAL A 76 -2.97 1.03 -6.56
N VAL A 77 -2.29 0.16 -7.30
CA VAL A 77 -2.91 -0.72 -8.30
C VAL A 77 -3.13 -2.08 -7.65
N THR A 78 -4.37 -2.53 -7.59
CA THR A 78 -4.72 -3.82 -7.00
C THR A 78 -6.03 -4.35 -7.56
N HIS A 79 -6.20 -5.67 -7.52
CA HIS A 79 -7.47 -6.34 -7.77
C HIS A 79 -8.19 -6.74 -6.46
N ASP A 80 -7.53 -6.58 -5.31
CA ASP A 80 -8.11 -6.83 -3.98
C ASP A 80 -8.84 -5.57 -3.48
N ILE A 81 -10.06 -5.41 -3.95
CA ILE A 81 -10.91 -4.25 -3.67
C ILE A 81 -11.26 -4.18 -2.19
N ALA A 82 -11.60 -5.31 -1.59
CA ALA A 82 -12.07 -5.37 -0.21
C ALA A 82 -11.04 -4.79 0.78
N SER A 83 -9.77 -5.03 0.55
CA SER A 83 -8.69 -4.59 1.43
C SER A 83 -8.46 -3.07 1.44
N ILE A 84 -8.76 -2.38 0.33
CA ILE A 84 -8.46 -0.95 0.20
C ILE A 84 -9.67 -0.03 0.32
N LEU A 85 -10.90 -0.57 0.30
CA LEU A 85 -12.12 0.22 0.33
C LEU A 85 -12.22 1.16 1.53
N HIS A 86 -11.64 0.76 2.67
CA HIS A 86 -11.70 1.55 3.90
C HIS A 86 -10.63 2.63 4.00
N THR A 87 -9.57 2.55 3.19
CA THR A 87 -8.40 3.43 3.28
C THR A 87 -8.26 4.36 2.09
N ALA A 88 -8.73 3.96 0.91
CA ALA A 88 -8.63 4.77 -0.29
C ALA A 88 -9.64 5.93 -0.28
N LYS A 89 -9.17 7.11 -0.69
CA LYS A 89 -9.99 8.34 -0.80
C LYS A 89 -10.68 8.46 -2.15
N HIS A 90 -10.07 7.90 -3.18
CA HIS A 90 -10.55 7.90 -4.55
C HIS A 90 -10.32 6.53 -5.17
N PHE A 91 -11.24 6.12 -6.03
CA PHE A 91 -11.15 4.86 -6.77
C PHE A 91 -11.23 5.13 -8.25
N THR A 92 -10.37 4.48 -9.00
CA THR A 92 -10.44 4.46 -10.45
C THR A 92 -10.50 3.01 -10.91
N CYS A 93 -11.62 2.62 -11.47
CA CYS A 93 -11.79 1.28 -12.02
C CYS A 93 -11.47 1.30 -13.51
N VAL A 94 -10.62 0.38 -13.94
CA VAL A 94 -10.21 0.24 -15.35
C VAL A 94 -10.61 -1.14 -15.83
N ASN A 95 -11.63 -1.19 -16.69
CA ASN A 95 -12.07 -2.41 -17.38
C ASN A 95 -12.58 -2.02 -18.77
N HIS A 96 -11.71 -1.97 -19.77
CA HIS A 96 -11.95 -1.43 -21.11
C HIS A 96 -12.43 0.04 -21.13
N LYS A 97 -13.02 0.51 -20.06
CA LYS A 97 -13.43 1.89 -19.79
C LYS A 97 -12.86 2.31 -18.44
N VAL A 98 -12.79 3.61 -18.22
CA VAL A 98 -12.30 4.19 -16.97
C VAL A 98 -13.48 4.81 -16.23
N HIS A 99 -13.66 4.41 -14.98
CA HIS A 99 -14.66 4.94 -14.06
C HIS A 99 -13.99 5.44 -12.78
N CYS A 100 -14.18 6.72 -12.46
CA CYS A 100 -13.62 7.34 -11.26
C CYS A 100 -14.72 7.58 -10.23
N HIS A 101 -14.45 7.23 -8.98
CA HIS A 101 -15.33 7.43 -7.83
C HIS A 101 -14.55 8.03 -6.67
N ALA A 102 -15.14 8.99 -5.96
CA ALA A 102 -14.66 9.40 -4.65
C ALA A 102 -15.22 8.44 -3.58
N ALA A 103 -14.45 8.16 -2.54
CA ALA A 103 -14.88 7.25 -1.48
C ALA A 103 -16.16 7.70 -0.74
N CYS A 104 -16.46 9.00 -0.77
CA CYS A 104 -17.67 9.57 -0.17
C CYS A 104 -18.92 9.45 -1.04
N ASP A 105 -18.77 9.09 -2.32
CA ASP A 105 -19.90 9.12 -3.28
C ASP A 105 -20.76 7.87 -3.20
N MET A 106 -20.24 6.80 -2.62
CA MET A 106 -20.92 5.51 -2.57
C MET A 106 -20.50 4.70 -1.34
N PRO A 107 -21.43 4.06 -0.62
CA PRO A 107 -21.12 3.12 0.46
C PRO A 107 -20.24 1.97 -0.05
N ALA A 108 -19.36 1.45 0.82
CA ALA A 108 -18.37 0.43 0.46
C ALA A 108 -19.00 -0.83 -0.14
N ASP A 109 -20.13 -1.28 0.39
CA ASP A 109 -20.87 -2.45 -0.09
C ASP A 109 -21.45 -2.26 -1.50
N GLN A 110 -21.92 -1.04 -1.81
CA GLN A 110 -22.40 -0.71 -3.14
C GLN A 110 -21.26 -0.58 -4.14
N LEU A 111 -20.14 0.01 -3.73
CA LEU A 111 -18.96 0.14 -4.57
C LEU A 111 -18.39 -1.23 -4.93
N GLU A 112 -18.30 -2.14 -3.96
CA GLU A 112 -17.84 -3.51 -4.19
C GLU A 112 -18.72 -4.25 -5.20
N ARG A 113 -20.04 -4.14 -5.07
CA ARG A 113 -20.98 -4.72 -6.05
C ARG A 113 -20.84 -4.09 -7.44
N HIS A 114 -20.69 -2.78 -7.50
CA HIS A 114 -20.52 -2.07 -8.78
C HIS A 114 -19.25 -2.51 -9.50
N LEU A 115 -18.15 -2.63 -8.77
CA LEU A 115 -16.86 -3.06 -9.32
C LEU A 115 -16.85 -4.55 -9.72
N THR A 116 -17.59 -5.40 -9.01
CA THR A 116 -17.69 -6.82 -9.33
C THR A 116 -18.54 -7.08 -10.60
N LEU A 117 -19.52 -6.20 -10.88
CA LEU A 117 -20.38 -6.30 -12.07
C LEU A 117 -19.77 -5.67 -13.33
N MET A 118 -18.68 -4.99 -13.18
CA MET A 118 -17.94 -4.36 -14.29
C MET A 118 -16.93 -5.32 -14.90
#